data_99a3ccaaa729a25d55427b3bac13750e
#
_entry.id   99a3ccaaa729a25d55427b3bac13750e
#
_cell.length_a   1.000
_cell.length_b   1.000
_cell.length_c   1.000
_cell.angle_alpha   90.00
_cell.angle_beta   90.00
_cell.angle_gamma   90.00
#
_symmetry.space_group_name_H-M   'P 1'
#
loop_
_entity.id
_entity.type
_entity.pdbx_description
1 polymer ?
#
loop_
_entity_poly.entity_id
_entity_poly.type
_entity_poly.pdbx_seq_one_letter_code
_entity_poly.pdbx_strand_id
1 'polypeptide(L)'
;MKYCSDCGSSKIKFVTPEGDHVKRYICSECENIFYTNPNIVVGALCVRDEKILMAKRNIHPRKGMWTLPAGFMENAETLQQGALRETFEETGSHAKVIQPYTLFSLPHINQVHMFFLADLLDENFGPTSESQLVELHGEDEILWDELAFPTV
;
A
#
# COMPACT_ATOMS: atom_id res chain seq x y z
N MET A 1 -20.68 -6.64 -4.63
CA MET A 1 -21.15 -5.74 -5.72
C MET A 1 -22.67 -5.70 -5.72
N LYS A 2 -23.30 -4.52 -5.72
CA LYS A 2 -24.78 -4.37 -5.73
C LYS A 2 -25.32 -4.02 -7.11
N TYR A 3 -24.55 -3.30 -7.90
CA TYR A 3 -24.93 -2.85 -9.24
C TYR A 3 -23.77 -3.12 -10.22
N CYS A 4 -24.11 -3.32 -11.48
CA CYS A 4 -23.15 -3.42 -12.57
C CYS A 4 -22.54 -2.04 -12.83
N SER A 5 -21.21 -1.94 -12.86
CA SER A 5 -20.52 -0.67 -13.19
C SER A 5 -20.69 -0.25 -14.65
N ASP A 6 -21.00 -1.21 -15.54
CA ASP A 6 -21.09 -0.93 -16.98
C ASP A 6 -22.49 -0.53 -17.42
N CYS A 7 -23.53 -1.23 -16.96
CA CYS A 7 -24.92 -0.99 -17.41
C CYS A 7 -25.87 -0.51 -16.31
N GLY A 8 -25.40 -0.40 -15.04
CA GLY A 8 -26.23 0.05 -13.92
C GLY A 8 -27.22 -0.98 -13.37
N SER A 9 -27.32 -2.18 -13.97
CA SER A 9 -28.27 -3.19 -13.57
C SER A 9 -27.99 -3.75 -12.17
N SER A 10 -29.02 -4.02 -11.38
CA SER A 10 -28.93 -4.72 -10.09
C SER A 10 -28.94 -6.26 -10.24
N LYS A 11 -29.03 -6.78 -11.46
CA LYS A 11 -29.07 -8.24 -11.73
C LYS A 11 -27.66 -8.84 -11.67
N ILE A 12 -27.02 -8.76 -10.52
CA ILE A 12 -25.68 -9.31 -10.28
C ILE A 12 -25.77 -10.68 -9.64
N LYS A 13 -25.02 -11.65 -10.17
CA LYS A 13 -24.85 -13.00 -9.61
C LYS A 13 -23.38 -13.20 -9.21
N PHE A 14 -23.15 -14.00 -8.16
CA PHE A 14 -21.81 -14.43 -7.73
C PHE A 14 -21.67 -15.93 -7.92
N VAL A 15 -21.24 -16.34 -9.10
CA VAL A 15 -21.17 -17.73 -9.56
C VAL A 15 -19.88 -18.00 -10.32
N THR A 16 -19.56 -19.28 -10.51
CA THR A 16 -18.40 -19.68 -11.35
C THR A 16 -18.82 -19.61 -12.82
N PRO A 17 -18.17 -18.76 -13.65
CA PRO A 17 -18.41 -18.71 -15.09
C PRO A 17 -18.02 -20.01 -15.77
N GLU A 18 -18.57 -20.27 -16.95
CA GLU A 18 -18.13 -21.39 -17.78
C GLU A 18 -16.65 -21.27 -18.13
N GLY A 19 -15.88 -22.32 -17.93
CA GLY A 19 -14.43 -22.34 -18.16
C GLY A 19 -13.56 -21.72 -17.05
N ASP A 20 -14.17 -21.18 -15.98
CA ASP A 20 -13.43 -20.68 -14.79
C ASP A 20 -13.52 -21.70 -13.64
N HIS A 21 -12.65 -21.54 -12.64
CA HIS A 21 -12.62 -22.35 -11.41
C HIS A 21 -12.91 -21.52 -10.15
N VAL A 22 -13.11 -20.20 -10.31
CA VAL A 22 -13.35 -19.25 -9.21
C VAL A 22 -14.68 -18.52 -9.44
N LYS A 23 -15.42 -18.27 -8.36
CA LYS A 23 -16.64 -17.45 -8.43
C LYS A 23 -16.31 -15.99 -8.77
N ARG A 24 -17.10 -15.44 -9.70
CA ARG A 24 -17.01 -14.06 -10.15
C ARG A 24 -18.36 -13.36 -10.03
N TYR A 25 -18.36 -12.04 -9.93
CA TYR A 25 -19.58 -11.27 -10.15
C TYR A 25 -19.86 -11.22 -11.64
N ILE A 26 -21.08 -11.57 -12.03
CA ILE A 26 -21.56 -11.57 -13.42
C ILE A 26 -22.84 -10.75 -13.47
N CYS A 27 -22.93 -9.81 -14.39
CA CYS A 27 -24.17 -9.13 -14.70
C CYS A 27 -25.03 -9.98 -15.63
N SER A 28 -26.26 -10.32 -15.22
CA SER A 28 -27.18 -11.10 -16.05
C SER A 28 -27.84 -10.28 -17.17
N GLU A 29 -27.63 -8.95 -17.21
CA GLU A 29 -28.21 -8.07 -18.23
C GLU A 29 -27.24 -7.82 -19.39
N CYS A 30 -25.97 -7.48 -19.11
CA CYS A 30 -24.95 -7.22 -20.12
C CYS A 30 -23.87 -8.32 -20.21
N GLU A 31 -24.02 -9.41 -19.43
CA GLU A 31 -23.15 -10.60 -19.40
C GLU A 31 -21.70 -10.30 -19.02
N ASN A 32 -21.37 -9.09 -18.57
CA ASN A 32 -20.01 -8.73 -18.16
C ASN A 32 -19.60 -9.52 -16.91
N ILE A 33 -18.36 -10.07 -16.93
CA ILE A 33 -17.73 -10.80 -15.84
C ILE A 33 -16.71 -9.88 -15.17
N PHE A 34 -16.86 -9.67 -13.86
CA PHE A 34 -15.98 -8.79 -13.10
C PHE A 34 -14.85 -9.59 -12.45
N TYR A 35 -13.65 -9.36 -12.92
CA TYR A 35 -12.42 -9.90 -12.34
C TYR A 35 -11.89 -8.95 -11.28
N THR A 36 -11.53 -9.50 -10.12
CA THR A 36 -10.92 -8.74 -9.02
C THR A 36 -9.55 -9.34 -8.71
N ASN A 37 -8.53 -8.52 -8.76
CA ASN A 37 -7.16 -8.89 -8.41
C ASN A 37 -6.83 -8.40 -6.99
N PRO A 38 -5.80 -8.97 -6.33
CA PRO A 38 -5.27 -8.41 -5.10
C PRO A 38 -4.83 -6.96 -5.30
N ASN A 39 -5.06 -6.12 -4.31
CA ASN A 39 -4.54 -4.77 -4.30
C ASN A 39 -3.02 -4.79 -4.08
N ILE A 40 -2.31 -3.93 -4.80
CA ILE A 40 -0.88 -3.76 -4.61
C ILE A 40 -0.65 -2.59 -3.66
N VAL A 41 0.13 -2.82 -2.61
CA VAL A 41 0.66 -1.80 -1.71
C VAL A 41 2.14 -1.64 -2.03
N VAL A 42 2.58 -0.42 -2.18
CA VAL A 42 3.97 -0.07 -2.47
C VAL A 42 4.51 0.86 -1.39
N GLY A 43 5.75 0.64 -0.98
CA GLY A 43 6.38 1.44 0.04
C GLY A 43 7.90 1.44 -0.05
N ALA A 44 8.54 2.25 0.78
CA ALA A 44 9.98 2.35 0.82
C ALA A 44 10.52 2.28 2.26
N LEU A 45 11.59 1.49 2.42
CA LEU A 45 12.50 1.57 3.55
C LEU A 45 13.57 2.60 3.18
N CYS A 46 13.33 3.85 3.60
CA CYS A 46 14.23 4.96 3.31
C CYS A 46 15.31 5.02 4.39
N VAL A 47 16.56 4.95 3.97
CA VAL A 47 17.73 4.91 4.84
C VAL A 47 18.55 6.18 4.70
N ARG A 48 19.07 6.69 5.82
CA ARG A 48 20.06 7.74 5.89
C ARG A 48 20.90 7.59 7.17
N ASP A 49 22.21 7.62 7.05
CA ASP A 49 23.15 7.54 8.19
C ASP A 49 22.83 6.40 9.17
N GLU A 50 22.60 5.18 8.62
CA GLU A 50 22.25 3.96 9.34
C GLU A 50 20.92 4.03 10.11
N LYS A 51 20.08 5.04 9.81
CA LYS A 51 18.73 5.19 10.36
C LYS A 51 17.68 5.04 9.27
N ILE A 52 16.49 4.59 9.66
CA ILE A 52 15.32 4.44 8.78
C ILE A 52 14.29 5.53 9.06
N LEU A 53 13.65 6.03 8.00
CA LEU A 53 12.56 6.99 8.11
C LEU A 53 11.28 6.23 8.45
N MET A 54 10.67 6.61 9.57
CA MET A 54 9.40 6.05 10.03
C MET A 54 8.36 7.14 10.23
N ALA A 55 7.11 6.80 9.97
CA ALA A 55 5.97 7.69 10.13
C ALA A 55 5.01 7.15 11.19
N LYS A 56 4.54 8.00 12.10
CA LYS A 56 3.51 7.66 13.08
C LYS A 56 2.15 8.03 12.50
N ARG A 57 1.31 7.03 12.26
CA ARG A 57 0.05 7.16 11.54
C ARG A 57 -0.93 8.14 12.21
N ASN A 58 -1.55 9.01 11.42
CA ASN A 58 -2.62 9.91 11.85
C ASN A 58 -4.01 9.45 11.39
N ILE A 59 -4.09 8.40 10.57
CA ILE A 59 -5.32 7.87 9.97
C ILE A 59 -5.60 6.42 10.40
N HIS A 60 -6.87 6.02 10.30
CA HIS A 60 -7.25 4.62 10.50
C HIS A 60 -6.94 3.76 9.26
N PRO A 61 -6.67 2.45 9.42
CA PRO A 61 -6.51 1.72 10.68
C PRO A 61 -5.15 2.01 11.36
N ARG A 62 -5.04 1.58 12.63
CA ARG A 62 -3.77 1.64 13.39
C ARG A 62 -3.25 3.07 13.62
N LYS A 63 -4.14 4.06 13.77
CA LYS A 63 -3.75 5.42 14.16
C LYS A 63 -2.91 5.43 15.44
N GLY A 64 -1.81 6.19 15.44
CA GLY A 64 -0.88 6.30 16.56
C GLY A 64 0.24 5.24 16.57
N MET A 65 0.26 4.30 15.63
CA MET A 65 1.31 3.30 15.49
C MET A 65 2.31 3.69 14.40
N TRP A 66 3.52 3.16 14.51
CA TRP A 66 4.61 3.43 13.57
C TRP A 66 4.56 2.55 12.33
N THR A 67 4.97 3.08 11.20
CA THR A 67 5.03 2.36 9.92
C THR A 67 6.14 2.91 9.04
N LEU A 68 6.54 2.12 8.04
CA LEU A 68 7.24 2.65 6.87
C LEU A 68 6.22 3.38 5.98
N PRO A 69 6.63 4.44 5.24
CA PRO A 69 5.75 5.08 4.27
C PRO A 69 5.33 4.08 3.18
N ALA A 70 4.03 3.90 3.02
CA ALA A 70 3.47 2.95 2.07
C ALA A 70 1.96 3.11 1.90
N GLY A 71 1.47 2.95 0.68
CA GLY A 71 0.05 2.97 0.37
C GLY A 71 -0.31 2.20 -0.90
N PHE A 72 -1.53 2.35 -1.36
CA PHE A 72 -2.00 1.64 -2.55
C PHE A 72 -1.37 2.21 -3.83
N MET A 73 -0.88 1.30 -4.67
CA MET A 73 -0.45 1.64 -6.01
C MET A 73 -1.61 2.20 -6.83
N GLU A 74 -1.39 3.31 -7.51
CA GLU A 74 -2.35 3.93 -8.42
C GLU A 74 -2.20 3.41 -9.86
N ASN A 75 -3.25 3.65 -10.67
CA ASN A 75 -3.18 3.33 -12.09
C ASN A 75 -2.19 4.28 -12.80
N ALA A 76 -1.52 3.75 -13.83
CA ALA A 76 -0.56 4.48 -14.67
C ALA A 76 0.76 4.90 -13.98
N GLU A 77 1.07 4.36 -12.80
CA GLU A 77 2.39 4.51 -12.18
C GLU A 77 3.14 3.16 -12.14
N THR A 78 4.46 3.21 -12.08
CA THR A 78 5.30 2.04 -11.78
C THR A 78 5.34 1.79 -10.26
N LEU A 79 5.72 0.58 -9.83
CA LEU A 79 5.89 0.26 -8.41
C LEU A 79 6.83 1.24 -7.70
N GLN A 80 7.94 1.64 -8.36
CA GLN A 80 8.89 2.61 -7.83
C GLN A 80 8.28 4.01 -7.71
N GLN A 81 7.53 4.45 -8.73
CA GLN A 81 6.86 5.75 -8.70
C GLN A 81 5.86 5.82 -7.55
N GLY A 82 5.04 4.78 -7.37
CA GLY A 82 4.09 4.70 -6.25
C GLY A 82 4.79 4.73 -4.90
N ALA A 83 5.87 3.95 -4.70
CA ALA A 83 6.62 3.96 -3.45
C ALA A 83 7.23 5.33 -3.13
N LEU A 84 7.74 6.04 -4.14
CA LEU A 84 8.29 7.40 -3.97
C LEU A 84 7.19 8.44 -3.72
N ARG A 85 6.04 8.33 -4.38
CA ARG A 85 4.87 9.19 -4.15
C ARG A 85 4.37 9.03 -2.71
N GLU A 86 4.14 7.81 -2.25
CA GLU A 86 3.70 7.53 -0.87
C GLU A 86 4.72 8.04 0.16
N THR A 87 6.03 7.86 -0.12
CA THR A 87 7.08 8.43 0.75
C THR A 87 6.92 9.93 0.88
N PHE A 88 6.74 10.65 -0.23
CA PHE A 88 6.58 12.11 -0.20
C PHE A 88 5.26 12.54 0.47
N GLU A 89 4.14 11.88 0.15
CA GLU A 89 2.82 12.22 0.70
C GLU A 89 2.75 12.00 2.21
N GLU A 90 3.33 10.90 2.71
CA GLU A 90 3.29 10.57 4.13
C GLU A 90 4.39 11.24 4.96
N THR A 91 5.50 11.69 4.35
CA THR A 91 6.65 12.21 5.11
C THR A 91 7.10 13.62 4.72
N GLY A 92 6.75 14.10 3.53
CA GLY A 92 7.23 15.36 2.96
C GLY A 92 8.64 15.29 2.35
N SER A 93 9.32 14.15 2.46
CA SER A 93 10.70 13.98 2.02
C SER A 93 10.82 13.26 0.68
N HIS A 94 11.90 13.53 -0.04
CA HIS A 94 12.22 12.84 -1.28
C HIS A 94 13.19 11.68 -1.04
N ALA A 95 13.01 10.61 -1.80
CA ALA A 95 13.87 9.45 -1.76
C ALA A 95 14.26 8.99 -3.17
N LYS A 96 15.29 8.16 -3.26
CA LYS A 96 15.73 7.51 -4.49
C LYS A 96 15.79 6.01 -4.28
N VAL A 97 15.01 5.28 -5.06
CA VAL A 97 15.05 3.82 -5.04
C VAL A 97 16.42 3.29 -5.43
N ILE A 98 16.95 2.39 -4.60
CA ILE A 98 18.18 1.64 -4.85
C ILE A 98 17.83 0.31 -5.54
N GLN A 99 16.98 -0.50 -4.87
CA GLN A 99 16.62 -1.84 -5.34
C GLN A 99 15.32 -2.33 -4.70
N PRO A 100 14.67 -3.36 -5.26
CA PRO A 100 13.65 -4.12 -4.57
C PRO A 100 14.21 -4.68 -3.25
N TYR A 101 13.40 -4.61 -2.18
CA TYR A 101 13.83 -5.08 -0.86
C TYR A 101 13.06 -6.32 -0.43
N THR A 102 11.72 -6.24 -0.33
CA THR A 102 10.90 -7.37 0.08
C THR A 102 9.55 -7.38 -0.61
N LEU A 103 9.00 -8.58 -0.76
CA LEU A 103 7.68 -8.83 -1.34
C LEU A 103 6.89 -9.75 -0.41
N PHE A 104 5.72 -9.30 0.05
CA PHE A 104 4.80 -10.07 0.86
C PHE A 104 3.52 -10.37 0.08
N SER A 105 3.12 -11.63 0.05
CA SER A 105 1.80 -12.03 -0.43
C SER A 105 0.87 -12.27 0.76
N LEU A 106 -0.22 -11.51 0.85
CA LEU A 106 -1.16 -11.51 1.96
C LEU A 106 -2.56 -11.94 1.48
N PRO A 107 -2.76 -13.25 1.18
CA PRO A 107 -4.01 -13.73 0.58
C PRO A 107 -5.23 -13.55 1.48
N HIS A 108 -5.06 -13.52 2.80
CA HIS A 108 -6.16 -13.33 3.75
C HIS A 108 -6.82 -11.95 3.70
N ILE A 109 -6.15 -10.94 3.15
CA ILE A 109 -6.68 -9.59 2.91
C ILE A 109 -6.65 -9.19 1.43
N ASN A 110 -6.31 -10.13 0.53
CA ASN A 110 -6.19 -9.89 -0.90
C ASN A 110 -5.25 -8.72 -1.24
N GLN A 111 -4.04 -8.74 -0.68
CA GLN A 111 -3.01 -7.73 -0.93
C GLN A 111 -1.66 -8.36 -1.25
N VAL A 112 -0.87 -7.61 -2.02
CA VAL A 112 0.55 -7.85 -2.26
C VAL A 112 1.28 -6.57 -1.86
N HIS A 113 2.24 -6.70 -0.94
CA HIS A 113 3.06 -5.57 -0.49
C HIS A 113 4.45 -5.66 -1.09
N MET A 114 4.89 -4.60 -1.74
CA MET A 114 6.23 -4.46 -2.32
C MET A 114 6.95 -3.27 -1.69
N PHE A 115 8.05 -3.54 -1.00
CA PHE A 115 8.91 -2.50 -0.44
C PHE A 115 10.22 -2.40 -1.21
N PHE A 116 10.71 -1.18 -1.35
CA PHE A 116 11.99 -0.86 -1.93
C PHE A 116 12.96 -0.35 -0.86
N LEU A 117 14.23 -0.73 -0.97
CA LEU A 117 15.30 -0.02 -0.28
C LEU A 117 15.54 1.29 -1.03
N ALA A 118 15.60 2.40 -0.32
CA ALA A 118 15.77 3.73 -0.89
C ALA A 118 16.70 4.60 -0.06
N ASP A 119 17.46 5.46 -0.73
CA ASP A 119 18.21 6.56 -0.09
C ASP A 119 17.28 7.73 0.18
N LEU A 120 17.28 8.25 1.39
CA LEU A 120 16.62 9.52 1.72
C LEU A 120 17.47 10.68 1.20
N LEU A 121 16.90 11.52 0.34
CA LEU A 121 17.66 12.58 -0.36
C LEU A 121 17.75 13.87 0.40
N ASP A 122 16.82 14.15 1.31
CA ASP A 122 16.76 15.38 2.11
C ASP A 122 16.25 15.09 3.53
N GLU A 123 16.29 16.08 4.39
CA GLU A 123 15.81 16.03 5.77
C GLU A 123 14.55 16.88 5.99
N ASN A 124 13.81 17.18 4.92
CA ASN A 124 12.61 18.00 4.97
C ASN A 124 11.36 17.22 5.40
N PHE A 125 11.55 16.11 6.12
CA PHE A 125 10.45 15.30 6.61
C PHE A 125 9.78 15.94 7.85
N GLY A 126 8.49 15.65 7.99
CA GLY A 126 7.70 16.13 9.12
C GLY A 126 6.25 15.67 9.06
N PRO A 127 5.42 16.12 10.02
CA PRO A 127 4.00 15.76 10.04
C PRO A 127 3.28 16.15 8.76
N THR A 128 2.34 15.27 8.35
CA THR A 128 1.45 15.49 7.21
C THR A 128 0.00 15.27 7.63
N SER A 129 -0.95 15.31 6.70
CA SER A 129 -2.33 14.94 6.99
C SER A 129 -2.47 13.48 7.45
N GLU A 130 -1.59 12.60 6.98
CA GLU A 130 -1.62 11.16 7.25
C GLU A 130 -0.64 10.70 8.31
N SER A 131 0.37 11.53 8.67
CA SER A 131 1.39 11.23 9.65
C SER A 131 1.47 12.31 10.72
N GLN A 132 1.28 11.92 12.00
CA GLN A 132 1.39 12.87 13.11
C GLN A 132 2.82 13.17 13.54
N LEU A 133 3.75 12.23 13.28
CA LEU A 133 5.19 12.37 13.49
C LEU A 133 5.91 11.64 12.37
N VAL A 134 7.08 12.15 12.00
CA VAL A 134 8.01 11.49 11.06
C VAL A 134 9.40 11.66 11.62
N GLU A 135 10.13 10.59 11.81
CA GLU A 135 11.41 10.56 12.51
C GLU A 135 12.35 9.53 11.90
N LEU A 136 13.65 9.75 12.08
CA LEU A 136 14.71 8.78 11.77
C LEU A 136 15.00 7.92 13.01
N HIS A 137 14.85 6.61 12.89
CA HIS A 137 15.11 5.65 13.95
C HIS A 137 16.32 4.79 13.61
N GLY A 138 17.28 4.71 14.54
CA GLY A 138 18.29 3.64 14.54
C GLY A 138 17.65 2.31 14.95
N GLU A 139 18.34 1.19 14.71
CA GLU A 139 17.83 -0.15 15.01
C GLU A 139 17.38 -0.30 16.48
N ASP A 140 18.15 0.24 17.42
CA ASP A 140 17.86 0.21 18.86
C ASP A 140 16.72 1.15 19.28
N GLU A 141 16.34 2.09 18.41
CA GLU A 141 15.27 3.07 18.64
C GLU A 141 13.89 2.61 18.12
N ILE A 142 13.84 1.50 17.38
CA ILE A 142 12.60 0.97 16.80
C ILE A 142 11.71 0.41 17.92
N LEU A 143 10.50 0.94 18.03
CA LEU A 143 9.49 0.48 18.96
C LEU A 143 8.71 -0.70 18.35
N TRP A 144 9.30 -1.89 18.36
CA TRP A 144 8.79 -3.09 17.69
C TRP A 144 7.34 -3.43 18.06
N ASP A 145 6.95 -3.22 19.31
CA ASP A 145 5.57 -3.48 19.80
C ASP A 145 4.57 -2.40 19.35
N GLU A 146 5.05 -1.27 18.82
CA GLU A 146 4.22 -0.17 18.32
C GLU A 146 4.14 -0.15 16.78
N LEU A 147 4.63 -1.18 16.08
CA LEU A 147 4.52 -1.25 14.62
C LEU A 147 3.08 -1.52 14.18
N ALA A 148 2.62 -0.77 13.18
CA ALA A 148 1.25 -0.81 12.71
C ALA A 148 0.89 -2.15 12.03
N PHE A 149 1.83 -2.72 11.30
CA PHE A 149 1.59 -3.89 10.45
C PHE A 149 2.75 -4.89 10.53
N PRO A 150 2.47 -6.20 10.41
CA PRO A 150 3.52 -7.24 10.43
C PRO A 150 4.50 -7.19 9.25
N THR A 151 4.23 -6.37 8.25
CA THR A 151 5.07 -6.20 7.05
C THR A 151 6.02 -5.00 7.12
N VAL A 152 6.00 -4.29 8.24
CA VAL A 152 6.90 -3.15 8.54
C VAL A 152 8.23 -3.61 9.10
#